data_fd1d8a21a5878d2023758b516f9220d3
#
_entry.id   fd1d8a21a5878d2023758b516f9220d3
#
_cell.length_a   1.000
_cell.length_b   1.000
_cell.length_c   1.000
_cell.angle_alpha   90.00
_cell.angle_beta   90.00
_cell.angle_gamma   90.00
#
_symmetry.space_group_name_H-M   'P 1'
#
loop_
_entity.id
_entity.type
_entity.pdbx_description
1 polymer ?
#
loop_
_entity_poly.entity_id
_entity_poly.type
_entity_poly.pdbx_seq_one_letter_code
_entity_poly.pdbx_strand_id
1 'polypeptide(L)'
;MGVYGGKAEIMNNISPDGPVYQAGTLSGNPIAVSAGTALLKQLGDKEIYTSMEQSAKSFLNSIKEYADKLKIPFSFNVRGGMFGFFFSNSLPKNFDDVQKTNIELFAKFFRKMLEKNIYLPPSAYESCFISTLHDEDKMTKAAKLAKQSLKEIKDEI
;
A
#
# COMPACT_ATOMS: atom_id res chain seq x y z
N MET A 1 -8.02 -0.29 -18.46
CA MET A 1 -8.44 -1.62 -18.94
C MET A 1 -8.75 -2.49 -17.74
N GLY A 2 -9.89 -3.19 -17.74
CA GLY A 2 -10.23 -4.19 -16.72
C GLY A 2 -10.29 -5.57 -17.36
N VAL A 3 -9.94 -6.60 -16.60
CA VAL A 3 -10.01 -8.01 -17.04
C VAL A 3 -10.65 -8.82 -15.90
N TYR A 4 -11.55 -9.70 -16.25
CA TYR A 4 -12.15 -10.65 -15.32
C TYR A 4 -12.09 -12.05 -15.91
N GLY A 5 -12.09 -13.04 -15.05
CA GLY A 5 -12.03 -14.44 -15.42
C GLY A 5 -12.30 -15.36 -14.24
N GLY A 6 -12.59 -16.61 -14.52
CA GLY A 6 -12.91 -17.59 -13.51
C GLY A 6 -13.03 -19.00 -14.09
N LYS A 7 -13.61 -19.92 -13.32
CA LYS A 7 -13.89 -21.28 -13.79
C LYS A 7 -14.82 -21.23 -15.00
N ALA A 8 -14.60 -22.12 -15.98
CA ALA A 8 -15.40 -22.19 -17.23
C ALA A 8 -16.90 -22.29 -16.95
N GLU A 9 -17.31 -23.10 -15.98
CA GLU A 9 -18.73 -23.25 -15.57
C GLU A 9 -19.39 -21.94 -15.14
N ILE A 10 -18.60 -20.99 -14.58
CA ILE A 10 -19.07 -19.65 -14.21
C ILE A 10 -19.04 -18.74 -15.43
N MET A 11 -17.93 -18.74 -16.17
CA MET A 11 -17.73 -17.86 -17.31
C MET A 11 -18.69 -18.13 -18.47
N ASN A 12 -19.08 -19.40 -18.66
CA ASN A 12 -20.06 -19.81 -19.68
C ASN A 12 -21.49 -19.28 -19.42
N ASN A 13 -21.75 -18.64 -18.29
CA ASN A 13 -23.00 -17.91 -18.06
C ASN A 13 -23.00 -16.52 -18.73
N ILE A 14 -21.85 -16.05 -19.21
CA ILE A 14 -21.74 -14.72 -19.83
C ILE A 14 -22.06 -14.85 -21.34
N SER A 15 -22.84 -13.89 -21.85
CA SER A 15 -23.17 -13.79 -23.28
C SER A 15 -21.88 -13.73 -24.13
N PRO A 16 -21.81 -14.40 -25.30
CA PRO A 16 -22.93 -15.06 -26.02
C PRO A 16 -23.24 -16.48 -25.53
N ASP A 17 -22.39 -17.13 -24.75
CA ASP A 17 -22.54 -18.54 -24.37
C ASP A 17 -23.66 -18.74 -23.31
N GLY A 18 -23.92 -17.72 -22.49
CA GLY A 18 -24.93 -17.74 -21.44
C GLY A 18 -25.82 -16.50 -21.41
N PRO A 19 -26.79 -16.47 -20.48
CA PRO A 19 -27.83 -15.42 -20.46
C PRO A 19 -27.36 -14.11 -19.81
N VAL A 20 -26.19 -14.05 -19.19
CA VAL A 20 -25.73 -12.87 -18.47
C VAL A 20 -25.07 -11.89 -19.44
N TYR A 21 -25.74 -10.79 -19.70
CA TYR A 21 -25.21 -9.73 -20.55
C TYR A 21 -24.14 -8.92 -19.83
N GLN A 22 -23.00 -8.73 -20.49
CA GLN A 22 -21.93 -7.84 -20.04
C GLN A 22 -21.39 -7.07 -21.24
N ALA A 23 -21.37 -5.76 -21.15
CA ALA A 23 -20.81 -4.88 -22.18
C ALA A 23 -20.30 -3.59 -21.56
N GLY A 24 -19.42 -2.92 -22.30
CA GLY A 24 -18.92 -1.58 -21.98
C GLY A 24 -18.59 -0.86 -23.28
N THR A 25 -19.01 0.37 -23.41
CA THR A 25 -18.85 1.19 -24.64
C THR A 25 -17.39 1.24 -25.11
N LEU A 26 -16.43 1.28 -24.18
CA LEU A 26 -14.99 1.32 -24.47
C LEU A 26 -14.30 -0.03 -24.33
N SER A 27 -15.04 -1.13 -24.16
CA SER A 27 -14.47 -2.48 -24.11
C SER A 27 -13.74 -2.81 -25.42
N GLY A 28 -12.48 -3.23 -25.32
CA GLY A 28 -11.65 -3.53 -26.48
C GLY A 28 -11.16 -2.30 -27.25
N ASN A 29 -11.33 -1.09 -26.73
CA ASN A 29 -10.81 0.11 -27.39
C ASN A 29 -9.31 -0.04 -27.68
N PRO A 30 -8.84 0.15 -28.92
CA PRO A 30 -7.46 -0.12 -29.31
C PRO A 30 -6.40 0.68 -28.51
N ILE A 31 -6.71 1.93 -28.18
CA ILE A 31 -5.78 2.78 -27.39
C ILE A 31 -5.67 2.24 -25.96
N ALA A 32 -6.79 1.92 -25.31
CA ALA A 32 -6.82 1.37 -23.96
C ALA A 32 -6.13 0.00 -23.90
N VAL A 33 -6.34 -0.85 -24.91
CA VAL A 33 -5.68 -2.17 -25.00
C VAL A 33 -4.19 -2.03 -25.24
N SER A 34 -3.76 -1.14 -26.12
CA SER A 34 -2.35 -0.88 -26.40
C SER A 34 -1.61 -0.34 -25.15
N ALA A 35 -2.21 0.62 -24.45
CA ALA A 35 -1.65 1.15 -23.20
C ALA A 35 -1.57 0.08 -22.11
N GLY A 36 -2.63 -0.70 -21.92
CA GLY A 36 -2.64 -1.81 -20.97
C GLY A 36 -1.61 -2.89 -21.29
N THR A 37 -1.47 -3.25 -22.57
CA THR A 37 -0.47 -4.22 -23.02
C THR A 37 0.96 -3.72 -22.78
N ALA A 38 1.25 -2.45 -23.07
CA ALA A 38 2.55 -1.84 -22.84
C ALA A 38 2.93 -1.88 -21.34
N LEU A 39 1.98 -1.53 -20.46
CA LEU A 39 2.19 -1.59 -19.02
C LEU A 39 2.40 -3.04 -18.53
N LEU A 40 1.56 -3.98 -18.96
CA LEU A 40 1.65 -5.38 -18.54
C LEU A 40 2.98 -6.03 -18.97
N LYS A 41 3.53 -5.66 -20.13
CA LYS A 41 4.88 -6.13 -20.55
C LYS A 41 5.96 -5.70 -19.57
N GLN A 42 5.90 -4.48 -19.04
CA GLN A 42 6.85 -4.00 -18.02
C GLN A 42 6.61 -4.69 -16.67
N LEU A 43 5.36 -4.85 -16.27
CA LEU A 43 4.99 -5.50 -15.01
C LEU A 43 5.27 -7.02 -14.98
N GLY A 44 5.63 -7.62 -16.10
CA GLY A 44 6.09 -9.01 -16.18
C GLY A 44 7.46 -9.25 -15.52
N ASP A 45 8.24 -8.20 -15.31
CA ASP A 45 9.53 -8.28 -14.63
C ASP A 45 9.34 -8.42 -13.11
N LYS A 46 9.77 -9.58 -12.59
CA LYS A 46 9.67 -9.89 -11.16
C LYS A 46 10.60 -9.05 -10.28
N GLU A 47 11.69 -8.55 -10.85
CA GLU A 47 12.66 -7.72 -10.11
C GLU A 47 12.05 -6.40 -9.65
N ILE A 48 11.10 -5.83 -10.41
CA ILE A 48 10.34 -4.65 -10.03
C ILE A 48 9.67 -4.85 -8.67
N TYR A 49 8.98 -5.97 -8.48
CA TYR A 49 8.26 -6.25 -7.24
C TYR A 49 9.20 -6.53 -6.06
N THR A 50 10.29 -7.26 -6.32
CA THR A 50 11.30 -7.57 -5.31
C THR A 50 11.99 -6.29 -4.84
N SER A 51 12.36 -5.41 -5.74
CA SER A 51 12.99 -4.12 -5.43
C SER A 51 12.06 -3.22 -4.61
N MET A 52 10.80 -3.09 -5.03
CA MET A 52 9.81 -2.32 -4.26
C MET A 52 9.59 -2.91 -2.86
N GLU A 53 9.51 -4.24 -2.74
CA GLU A 53 9.34 -4.89 -1.43
C GLU A 53 10.53 -4.65 -0.51
N GLN A 54 11.75 -4.72 -1.03
CA GLN A 54 12.96 -4.42 -0.26
C GLN A 54 12.99 -2.95 0.19
N SER A 55 12.66 -2.01 -0.70
CA SER A 55 12.58 -0.59 -0.40
C SER A 55 11.55 -0.30 0.69
N ALA A 56 10.35 -0.84 0.58
CA ALA A 56 9.31 -0.68 1.60
C ALA A 56 9.71 -1.31 2.95
N LYS A 57 10.33 -2.49 2.94
CA LYS A 57 10.83 -3.14 4.15
C LYS A 57 11.92 -2.31 4.83
N SER A 58 12.89 -1.79 4.07
CA SER A 58 13.95 -0.93 4.59
C SER A 58 13.38 0.33 5.25
N PHE A 59 12.45 0.99 4.58
CA PHE A 59 11.73 2.15 5.09
C PHE A 59 11.03 1.86 6.42
N LEU A 60 10.23 0.81 6.49
CA LEU A 60 9.42 0.48 7.66
C LEU A 60 10.27 -0.07 8.82
N ASN A 61 11.31 -0.85 8.54
CA ASN A 61 12.27 -1.29 9.56
C ASN A 61 12.94 -0.09 10.23
N SER A 62 13.38 0.88 9.43
CA SER A 62 14.00 2.10 9.93
C SER A 62 13.08 2.93 10.85
N ILE A 63 11.78 2.93 10.56
CA ILE A 63 10.76 3.57 11.42
C ILE A 63 10.54 2.73 12.67
N LYS A 64 10.41 1.41 12.54
CA LYS A 64 10.19 0.50 13.66
C LYS A 64 11.31 0.57 14.69
N GLU A 65 12.57 0.51 14.25
CA GLU A 65 13.73 0.63 15.14
C GLU A 65 13.70 1.95 15.94
N TYR A 66 13.23 3.01 15.35
CA TYR A 66 13.11 4.30 16.02
C TYR A 66 11.91 4.35 16.96
N ALA A 67 10.77 3.80 16.55
CA ALA A 67 9.59 3.66 17.39
C ALA A 67 9.89 2.82 18.65
N ASP A 68 10.64 1.72 18.50
CA ASP A 68 11.06 0.88 19.61
C ASP A 68 11.92 1.66 20.63
N LYS A 69 12.85 2.51 20.16
CA LYS A 69 13.65 3.40 21.03
C LYS A 69 12.79 4.40 21.82
N LEU A 70 11.70 4.86 21.20
CA LEU A 70 10.73 5.76 21.84
C LEU A 70 9.69 5.02 22.68
N LYS A 71 9.72 3.69 22.71
CA LYS A 71 8.70 2.82 23.31
C LYS A 71 7.29 3.08 22.75
N ILE A 72 7.22 3.37 21.46
CA ILE A 72 5.95 3.50 20.71
C ILE A 72 5.67 2.15 20.04
N PRO A 73 4.54 1.50 20.33
CA PRO A 73 4.16 0.26 19.65
C PRO A 73 4.06 0.48 18.15
N PHE A 74 4.76 -0.34 17.35
CA PHE A 74 4.73 -0.24 15.91
C PHE A 74 4.92 -1.62 15.26
N SER A 75 4.01 -1.99 14.38
CA SER A 75 4.07 -3.22 13.59
C SER A 75 3.72 -2.92 12.14
N PHE A 76 4.20 -3.73 11.22
CA PHE A 76 3.95 -3.54 9.79
C PHE A 76 4.03 -4.86 9.01
N ASN A 77 3.43 -4.86 7.82
CA ASN A 77 3.58 -5.92 6.83
C ASN A 77 3.81 -5.32 5.44
N VAL A 78 4.55 -6.05 4.59
CA VAL A 78 4.90 -5.62 3.23
C VAL A 78 4.66 -6.78 2.27
N ARG A 79 4.07 -6.47 1.12
CA ARG A 79 3.89 -7.42 0.02
C ARG A 79 4.09 -6.70 -1.32
N GLY A 80 5.22 -6.95 -1.99
CA GLY A 80 5.58 -6.19 -3.18
C GLY A 80 5.64 -4.68 -2.87
N GLY A 81 4.96 -3.88 -3.67
CA GLY A 81 4.85 -2.43 -3.45
C GLY A 81 3.76 -1.99 -2.47
N MET A 82 3.00 -2.92 -1.89
CA MET A 82 1.94 -2.64 -0.92
C MET A 82 2.44 -2.87 0.50
N PHE A 83 2.07 -1.98 1.43
CA PHE A 83 2.37 -2.15 2.83
C PHE A 83 1.26 -1.59 3.73
N GLY A 84 1.19 -2.11 4.96
CA GLY A 84 0.39 -1.56 6.04
C GLY A 84 1.25 -1.42 7.29
N PHE A 85 0.99 -0.39 8.08
CA PHE A 85 1.63 -0.23 9.39
C PHE A 85 0.59 0.13 10.46
N PHE A 86 0.86 -0.26 11.69
CA PHE A 86 -0.08 -0.14 12.79
C PHE A 86 0.65 0.25 14.07
N PHE A 87 0.04 1.12 14.84
CA PHE A 87 0.52 1.44 16.18
C PHE A 87 0.01 0.39 17.17
N SER A 88 0.69 -0.76 17.15
CA SER A 88 0.37 -1.93 17.95
C SER A 88 1.60 -2.78 18.19
N ASN A 89 1.63 -3.52 19.30
CA ASN A 89 2.74 -4.42 19.66
C ASN A 89 2.80 -5.68 18.79
N SER A 90 1.69 -6.07 18.20
CA SER A 90 1.58 -7.25 17.33
C SER A 90 0.97 -6.87 15.99
N LEU A 91 1.38 -7.58 14.95
CA LEU A 91 0.79 -7.41 13.62
C LEU A 91 -0.65 -7.91 13.62
N PRO A 92 -1.63 -7.06 13.24
CA PRO A 92 -3.02 -7.48 13.05
C PRO A 92 -3.15 -8.60 12.02
N LYS A 93 -4.02 -9.57 12.30
CA LYS A 93 -4.28 -10.74 11.42
C LYS A 93 -5.62 -10.65 10.70
N ASN A 94 -6.52 -9.83 11.20
CA ASN A 94 -7.86 -9.62 10.65
C ASN A 94 -8.34 -8.20 10.98
N PHE A 95 -9.54 -7.84 10.50
CA PHE A 95 -10.09 -6.50 10.68
C PHE A 95 -10.36 -6.15 12.16
N ASP A 96 -10.81 -7.10 12.95
CA ASP A 96 -11.07 -6.89 14.39
C ASP A 96 -9.78 -6.55 15.15
N ASP A 97 -8.65 -7.12 14.73
CA ASP A 97 -7.35 -6.76 15.30
C ASP A 97 -6.91 -5.34 14.89
N VAL A 98 -7.20 -4.93 13.65
CA VAL A 98 -6.90 -3.57 13.18
C VAL A 98 -7.68 -2.54 14.01
N GLN A 99 -8.94 -2.82 14.32
CA GLN A 99 -9.77 -1.92 15.14
C GLN A 99 -9.23 -1.72 16.57
N LYS A 100 -8.44 -2.66 17.08
CA LYS A 100 -7.80 -2.59 18.41
C LYS A 100 -6.47 -1.84 18.40
N THR A 101 -5.95 -1.44 17.25
CA THR A 101 -4.72 -0.64 17.15
C THR A 101 -4.96 0.79 17.59
N ASN A 102 -3.91 1.54 17.87
CA ASN A 102 -4.05 2.93 18.29
C ASN A 102 -4.34 3.86 17.10
N ILE A 103 -5.63 3.99 16.76
CA ILE A 103 -6.12 4.81 15.64
C ILE A 103 -5.87 6.31 15.89
N GLU A 104 -5.92 6.76 17.13
CA GLU A 104 -5.66 8.17 17.48
C GLU A 104 -4.20 8.53 17.21
N LEU A 105 -3.27 7.62 17.57
CA LEU A 105 -1.86 7.80 17.31
C LEU A 105 -1.57 7.78 15.81
N PHE A 106 -2.27 6.92 15.04
CA PHE A 106 -2.20 6.93 13.59
C PHE A 106 -2.63 8.29 13.02
N ALA A 107 -3.75 8.83 13.48
CA ALA A 107 -4.25 10.12 13.03
C ALA A 107 -3.29 11.29 13.35
N LYS A 108 -2.63 11.25 14.51
CA LYS A 108 -1.57 12.23 14.86
C LYS A 108 -0.38 12.08 13.91
N PHE A 109 0.08 10.85 13.69
CA PHE A 109 1.20 10.56 12.80
C PHE A 109 0.91 10.97 11.37
N PHE A 110 -0.27 10.65 10.85
CA PHE A 110 -0.72 11.10 9.52
C PHE A 110 -0.62 12.63 9.38
N ARG A 111 -1.16 13.40 10.33
CA ARG A 111 -1.11 14.87 10.28
C ARG A 111 0.31 15.40 10.30
N LYS A 112 1.18 14.88 11.17
CA LYS A 112 2.60 15.26 11.23
C LYS A 112 3.35 14.94 9.93
N MET A 113 3.03 13.83 9.28
CA MET A 113 3.60 13.48 7.98
C MET A 113 3.10 14.42 6.87
N LEU A 114 1.80 14.74 6.89
CA LEU A 114 1.19 15.67 5.93
C LEU A 114 1.80 17.08 6.04
N GLU A 115 2.01 17.59 7.25
CA GLU A 115 2.70 18.86 7.52
C GLU A 115 4.13 18.88 6.94
N LYS A 116 4.76 17.71 6.80
CA LYS A 116 6.09 17.53 6.20
C LYS A 116 6.04 17.18 4.71
N ASN A 117 4.88 17.37 4.06
CA ASN A 117 4.62 17.06 2.65
C ASN A 117 4.78 15.56 2.30
N ILE A 118 4.50 14.67 3.25
CA ILE A 118 4.39 13.23 3.01
C ILE A 118 2.92 12.84 3.15
N TYR A 119 2.29 12.51 2.03
CA TYR A 119 0.90 12.08 2.00
C TYR A 119 0.81 10.57 2.17
N LEU A 120 0.28 10.14 3.30
CA LEU A 120 -0.10 8.76 3.60
C LEU A 120 -1.61 8.60 3.41
N PRO A 121 -2.14 7.38 3.31
CA PRO A 121 -3.58 7.17 3.40
C PRO A 121 -4.14 7.78 4.69
N PRO A 122 -5.29 8.48 4.63
CA PRO A 122 -5.84 9.20 5.79
C PRO A 122 -6.46 8.29 6.86
N SER A 123 -6.61 7.00 6.56
CA SER A 123 -7.23 6.01 7.43
C SER A 123 -6.27 4.86 7.77
N ALA A 124 -6.24 4.46 9.04
CA ALA A 124 -5.49 3.28 9.49
C ALA A 124 -6.01 1.96 8.91
N TYR A 125 -7.15 1.97 8.23
CA TYR A 125 -7.77 0.83 7.57
C TYR A 125 -7.35 0.67 6.10
N GLU A 126 -6.55 1.59 5.60
CA GLU A 126 -6.10 1.60 4.20
C GLU A 126 -4.67 1.07 4.07
N SER A 127 -4.41 0.45 2.92
CA SER A 127 -3.05 0.06 2.54
C SER A 127 -2.31 1.23 1.89
N CYS A 128 -1.02 1.29 2.15
CA CYS A 128 -0.08 2.21 1.49
C CYS A 128 0.54 1.53 0.26
N PHE A 129 0.90 2.33 -0.72
CA PHE A 129 1.54 1.85 -1.94
C PHE A 129 2.75 2.70 -2.30
N ILE A 130 3.79 2.04 -2.78
CA ILE A 130 4.92 2.68 -3.44
C ILE A 130 4.98 2.25 -4.90
N SER A 131 5.70 3.00 -5.71
CA SER A 131 6.01 2.70 -7.09
C SER A 131 7.51 2.71 -7.32
N THR A 132 7.96 2.33 -8.50
CA THR A 132 9.36 2.39 -8.92
C THR A 132 9.95 3.81 -8.90
N LEU A 133 9.11 4.85 -8.81
CA LEU A 133 9.54 6.24 -8.69
C LEU A 133 9.86 6.67 -7.26
N HIS A 134 9.59 5.83 -6.27
CA HIS A 134 10.02 6.00 -4.88
C HIS A 134 11.44 5.45 -4.72
N ASP A 135 12.40 6.21 -5.29
CA ASP A 135 13.82 5.89 -5.21
C ASP A 135 14.37 5.93 -3.78
N GLU A 136 15.60 5.50 -3.61
CA GLU A 136 16.27 5.40 -2.30
C GLU A 136 16.33 6.75 -1.57
N ASP A 137 16.59 7.84 -2.30
CA ASP A 137 16.68 9.19 -1.71
C ASP A 137 15.34 9.64 -1.14
N LYS A 138 14.24 9.42 -1.90
CA LYS A 138 12.89 9.75 -1.44
C LYS A 138 12.49 8.91 -0.23
N MET A 139 12.76 7.61 -0.27
CA MET A 139 12.42 6.71 0.84
C MET A 139 13.24 7.02 2.10
N THR A 140 14.53 7.34 1.97
CA THR A 140 15.39 7.79 3.07
C THR A 140 14.91 9.10 3.67
N LYS A 141 14.55 10.07 2.83
CA LYS A 141 13.98 11.34 3.27
C LYS A 141 12.66 11.13 4.01
N ALA A 142 11.76 10.31 3.46
CA ALA A 142 10.48 9.99 4.10
C ALA A 142 10.68 9.30 5.45
N ALA A 143 11.63 8.36 5.57
CA ALA A 143 11.95 7.69 6.83
C ALA A 143 12.48 8.68 7.89
N LYS A 144 13.33 9.62 7.48
CA LYS A 144 13.82 10.68 8.37
C LYS A 144 12.67 11.55 8.90
N LEU A 145 11.76 11.97 8.03
CA LEU A 145 10.59 12.77 8.40
C LEU A 145 9.61 12.00 9.29
N ALA A 146 9.44 10.70 9.04
CA ALA A 146 8.63 9.83 9.89
C ALA A 146 9.20 9.72 11.31
N LYS A 147 10.51 9.55 11.44
CA LYS A 147 11.20 9.53 12.76
C LYS A 147 11.02 10.86 13.50
N GLN A 148 11.16 11.99 12.82
CA GLN A 148 10.90 13.30 13.41
C GLN A 148 9.45 13.41 13.90
N SER A 149 8.49 12.97 13.10
CA SER A 149 7.07 12.96 13.47
C SER A 149 6.80 12.10 14.71
N LEU A 150 7.41 10.91 14.80
CA LEU A 150 7.31 10.06 16.00
C LEU A 150 7.91 10.72 17.24
N LYS A 151 9.04 11.43 17.10
CA LYS A 151 9.65 12.17 18.19
C LYS A 151 8.75 13.28 18.70
N GLU A 152 8.25 14.12 17.78
CA GLU A 152 7.32 15.22 18.12
C GLU A 152 6.08 14.69 18.85
N ILE A 153 5.47 13.60 18.37
CA ILE A 153 4.33 12.97 19.04
C ILE A 153 4.73 12.47 20.44
N LYS A 154 5.93 11.91 20.60
CA LYS A 154 6.38 11.42 21.90
C LYS A 154 6.59 12.54 22.91
N ASP A 155 7.05 13.68 22.44
CA ASP A 155 7.28 14.87 23.27
C ASP A 155 5.95 15.57 23.67
N GLU A 156 4.84 15.26 22.97
CA GLU A 156 3.48 15.77 23.25
C GLU A 156 2.66 14.87 24.22
N ILE A 157 3.16 13.67 24.56
CA ILE A 157 2.52 12.68 25.46
C ILE A 157 3.27 12.58 26.78
#